data_f75a7dfef502281564155902109f0315
#
_entry.id   f75a7dfef502281564155902109f0315
#
_cell.length_a   1.000
_cell.length_b   1.000
_cell.length_c   1.000
_cell.angle_alpha   90.00
_cell.angle_beta   90.00
_cell.angle_gamma   90.00
#
_symmetry.space_group_name_H-M   'P 1'
#
loop_
_entity.id
_entity.type
_entity.pdbx_description
1 polymer ?
#
loop_
_entity_poly.entity_id
_entity_poly.type
_entity_poly.pdbx_seq_one_letter_code
_entity_poly.pdbx_strand_id
1 'polypeptide(L)'
;MLNEKKSKRGTVIALLCALALLALVILLENTMKPTGMLFTVLKKGAVYALVAVSMNLLNGFTGLFSLGQAGFMLLGAYTYAILTSPTADREAVYYLYNGSAVKFSLPELFGGGAVGLVLGVLLALFLGGCVAAAVAWLIGLPVLRLKSDYLAIATLGFAEIIRAIFQWDPLGPVTNGANALKNFPTFSSFNIQNADGKVILRLSTFVPFLLAGVCVAVIVLLINSTYGRAFKAIRDDEVAAEAMGINLARHKRLAFCISSFFAGVGGGLFAMFANQAQAKVFTTAMTYEILLIVVIGGIGSISGSCIAAFLYVAASEWWLRFLDAETYIGSFKVPFLRTGFRMVVFSVIIMVVVLFFRKGIMGDKELPDLLKKRQKKAKKEAVQP
;
A
#
# COMPACT_ATOMS: atom_id res chain seq x y z
N MET A 1 -2.59 -20.76 28.28
CA MET A 1 -3.03 -21.59 27.14
C MET A 1 -4.55 -21.51 27.03
N LEU A 2 -5.09 -20.49 26.48
CA LEU A 2 -6.51 -20.42 26.16
C LEU A 2 -6.66 -20.41 24.65
N ASN A 3 -6.95 -21.59 24.14
CA ASN A 3 -7.35 -21.85 22.77
C ASN A 3 -8.73 -21.19 22.55
N GLU A 4 -8.77 -19.88 22.32
CA GLU A 4 -10.00 -19.22 21.86
C GLU A 4 -10.27 -19.75 20.45
N LYS A 5 -11.09 -20.80 20.38
CA LYS A 5 -11.81 -21.17 19.16
C LYS A 5 -12.43 -19.88 18.61
N LYS A 6 -11.78 -19.24 17.62
CA LYS A 6 -12.40 -18.16 16.85
C LYS A 6 -13.75 -18.70 16.41
N SER A 7 -14.83 -18.17 16.95
CA SER A 7 -16.18 -18.62 16.62
C SER A 7 -16.30 -18.54 15.10
N LYS A 8 -16.62 -19.66 14.43
CA LYS A 8 -16.89 -19.71 12.98
C LYS A 8 -17.86 -18.59 12.57
N ARG A 9 -18.76 -18.21 13.48
CA ARG A 9 -19.67 -17.06 13.31
C ARG A 9 -18.94 -15.72 13.14
N GLY A 10 -17.88 -15.45 13.89
CA GLY A 10 -17.12 -14.21 13.76
C GLY A 10 -16.42 -14.07 12.39
N THR A 11 -15.88 -15.19 11.88
CA THR A 11 -15.24 -15.21 10.54
C THR A 11 -16.29 -15.03 9.45
N VAL A 12 -17.45 -15.67 9.57
CA VAL A 12 -18.57 -15.51 8.61
C VAL A 12 -19.08 -14.07 8.60
N ILE A 13 -19.26 -13.46 9.78
CA ILE A 13 -19.69 -12.04 9.87
C ILE A 13 -18.67 -11.12 9.22
N ALA A 14 -17.37 -11.31 9.46
CA ALA A 14 -16.32 -10.51 8.84
C ALA A 14 -16.33 -10.64 7.30
N LEU A 15 -16.54 -11.86 6.78
CA LEU A 15 -16.65 -12.13 5.36
C LEU A 15 -17.89 -11.46 4.74
N LEU A 16 -19.03 -11.55 5.41
CA LEU A 16 -20.27 -10.90 4.99
C LEU A 16 -20.13 -9.37 4.98
N CYS A 17 -19.49 -8.78 6.00
CA CYS A 17 -19.21 -7.35 6.02
C CYS A 17 -18.27 -6.92 4.89
N ALA A 18 -17.25 -7.72 4.58
CA ALA A 18 -16.35 -7.45 3.46
C ALA A 18 -17.09 -7.52 2.12
N LEU A 19 -17.93 -8.53 1.90
CA LEU A 19 -18.76 -8.66 0.70
C LEU A 19 -19.77 -7.52 0.58
N ALA A 20 -20.40 -7.12 1.67
CA ALA A 20 -21.33 -6.00 1.70
C ALA A 20 -20.62 -4.68 1.34
N LEU A 21 -19.41 -4.47 1.85
CA LEU A 21 -18.58 -3.29 1.52
C LEU A 21 -18.22 -3.28 0.04
N LEU A 22 -17.79 -4.41 -0.53
CA LEU A 22 -17.48 -4.53 -1.95
C LEU A 22 -18.70 -4.28 -2.83
N ALA A 23 -19.87 -4.83 -2.46
CA ALA A 23 -21.14 -4.59 -3.17
C ALA A 23 -21.54 -3.11 -3.12
N LEU A 24 -21.39 -2.47 -1.96
CA LEU A 24 -21.64 -1.04 -1.77
C LEU A 24 -20.73 -0.17 -2.66
N VAL A 25 -19.44 -0.51 -2.76
CA VAL A 25 -18.50 0.20 -3.63
C VAL A 25 -18.92 0.11 -5.09
N ILE A 26 -19.31 -1.08 -5.57
CA ILE A 26 -19.81 -1.28 -6.95
C ILE A 26 -21.08 -0.43 -7.18
N LEU A 27 -22.02 -0.47 -6.24
CA LEU A 27 -23.28 0.26 -6.34
C LEU A 27 -23.02 1.77 -6.40
N LEU A 28 -22.18 2.30 -5.52
CA LEU A 28 -21.81 3.71 -5.52
C LEU A 28 -21.14 4.13 -6.84
N GLU A 29 -20.22 3.32 -7.36
CA GLU A 29 -19.49 3.65 -8.59
C GLU A 29 -20.39 3.68 -9.83
N ASN A 30 -21.46 2.87 -9.85
CA ASN A 30 -22.39 2.84 -10.96
C ASN A 30 -23.57 3.85 -10.83
N THR A 31 -23.84 4.35 -9.60
CA THR A 31 -24.92 5.33 -9.36
C THR A 31 -24.41 6.78 -9.36
N MET A 32 -23.17 7.02 -8.94
CA MET A 32 -22.60 8.37 -8.85
C MET A 32 -21.69 8.68 -10.05
N LYS A 33 -21.33 9.96 -10.25
CA LYS A 33 -20.38 10.39 -11.29
C LYS A 33 -19.00 9.78 -11.01
N PRO A 34 -18.41 9.00 -11.94
CA PRO A 34 -17.17 8.23 -11.71
C PRO A 34 -15.91 9.10 -11.54
N THR A 35 -15.97 10.34 -12.00
CA THR A 35 -14.88 11.33 -11.87
C THR A 35 -14.89 12.05 -10.52
N GLY A 36 -15.79 11.65 -9.61
CA GLY A 36 -15.88 12.26 -8.29
C GLY A 36 -14.61 12.04 -7.45
N MET A 37 -14.22 13.05 -6.67
CA MET A 37 -13.07 13.01 -5.77
C MET A 37 -13.14 11.82 -4.78
N LEU A 38 -14.36 11.42 -4.42
CA LEU A 38 -14.61 10.26 -3.57
C LEU A 38 -13.93 8.98 -4.12
N PHE A 39 -14.07 8.70 -5.42
CA PHE A 39 -13.48 7.49 -6.03
C PHE A 39 -11.95 7.56 -6.09
N THR A 40 -11.38 8.75 -6.27
CA THR A 40 -9.93 8.97 -6.18
C THR A 40 -9.44 8.65 -4.77
N VAL A 41 -10.11 9.15 -3.75
CA VAL A 41 -9.80 8.88 -2.33
C VAL A 41 -9.95 7.40 -2.02
N LEU A 42 -11.01 6.75 -2.49
CA LEU A 42 -11.25 5.33 -2.27
C LEU A 42 -10.16 4.46 -2.90
N LYS A 43 -9.84 4.68 -4.18
CA LYS A 43 -8.80 3.92 -4.91
C LYS A 43 -7.43 4.10 -4.27
N LYS A 44 -7.01 5.35 -4.05
CA LYS A 44 -5.73 5.68 -3.42
C LYS A 44 -5.67 5.17 -1.98
N GLY A 45 -6.76 5.32 -1.24
CA GLY A 45 -6.89 4.84 0.14
C GLY A 45 -6.70 3.32 0.26
N ALA A 46 -7.29 2.54 -0.64
CA ALA A 46 -7.11 1.08 -0.67
C ALA A 46 -5.65 0.67 -0.93
N VAL A 47 -4.97 1.35 -1.86
CA VAL A 47 -3.54 1.11 -2.15
C VAL A 47 -2.67 1.48 -0.95
N TYR A 48 -2.87 2.66 -0.38
CA TYR A 48 -2.11 3.12 0.78
C TYR A 48 -2.39 2.28 2.03
N ALA A 49 -3.60 1.73 2.19
CA ALA A 49 -3.92 0.80 3.27
C ALA A 49 -3.08 -0.48 3.18
N LEU A 50 -2.95 -1.09 1.99
CA LEU A 50 -2.08 -2.25 1.79
C LEU A 50 -0.63 -1.93 2.13
N VAL A 51 -0.10 -0.82 1.62
CA VAL A 51 1.29 -0.43 1.82
C VAL A 51 1.56 -0.09 3.30
N ALA A 52 0.66 0.60 3.97
CA ALA A 52 0.77 0.90 5.39
C ALA A 52 0.72 -0.39 6.25
N VAL A 53 -0.18 -1.32 5.93
CA VAL A 53 -0.24 -2.62 6.63
C VAL A 53 1.04 -3.44 6.38
N SER A 54 1.60 -3.41 5.17
CA SER A 54 2.86 -4.10 4.87
C SER A 54 4.04 -3.49 5.65
N MET A 55 4.11 -2.17 5.76
CA MET A 55 5.10 -1.48 6.59
C MET A 55 4.89 -1.77 8.08
N ASN A 56 3.64 -1.79 8.55
CA ASN A 56 3.30 -2.08 9.93
C ASN A 56 3.63 -3.54 10.33
N LEU A 57 3.59 -4.49 9.37
CA LEU A 57 4.07 -5.85 9.59
C LEU A 57 5.52 -5.86 10.06
N LEU A 58 6.37 -5.05 9.45
CA LEU A 58 7.79 -4.98 9.77
C LEU A 58 8.06 -4.09 10.99
N ASN A 59 7.60 -2.84 10.95
CA ASN A 59 7.89 -1.85 11.98
C ASN A 59 7.08 -2.10 13.27
N GLY A 60 5.82 -2.50 13.13
CA GLY A 60 4.89 -2.64 14.25
C GLY A 60 4.88 -4.04 14.87
N PHE A 61 4.80 -5.09 14.07
CA PHE A 61 4.66 -6.46 14.58
C PHE A 61 6.00 -7.15 14.82
N THR A 62 7.07 -6.76 14.09
CA THR A 62 8.40 -7.38 14.25
C THR A 62 9.37 -6.45 15.00
N GLY A 63 9.06 -5.16 15.12
CA GLY A 63 9.91 -4.19 15.78
C GLY A 63 11.13 -3.74 14.96
N LEU A 64 11.20 -4.11 13.68
CA LEU A 64 12.29 -3.75 12.77
C LEU A 64 11.97 -2.43 12.06
N PHE A 65 12.60 -1.36 12.48
CA PHE A 65 12.35 -0.03 11.91
C PHE A 65 13.03 0.12 10.54
N SER A 66 12.25 0.06 9.46
CA SER A 66 12.72 0.20 8.08
C SER A 66 12.07 1.38 7.36
N LEU A 67 12.85 2.13 6.60
CA LEU A 67 12.44 3.26 5.79
C LEU A 67 12.62 3.01 4.28
N GLY A 68 12.74 1.76 3.85
CA GLY A 68 12.95 1.38 2.45
C GLY A 68 11.67 1.17 1.63
N GLN A 69 10.49 1.47 2.18
CA GLN A 69 9.21 1.08 1.61
C GLN A 69 8.99 1.58 0.19
N ALA A 70 9.31 2.86 -0.09
CA ALA A 70 9.16 3.46 -1.43
C ALA A 70 10.05 2.77 -2.48
N GLY A 71 11.25 2.32 -2.11
CA GLY A 71 12.13 1.58 -3.01
C GLY A 71 11.55 0.23 -3.43
N PHE A 72 10.95 -0.51 -2.50
CA PHE A 72 10.27 -1.77 -2.81
C PHE A 72 8.99 -1.58 -3.62
N MET A 73 8.24 -0.49 -3.36
CA MET A 73 7.11 -0.10 -4.20
C MET A 73 7.54 0.23 -5.62
N LEU A 74 8.65 0.93 -5.80
CA LEU A 74 9.23 1.27 -7.10
C LEU A 74 9.54 0.00 -7.91
N LEU A 75 10.20 -1.00 -7.30
CA LEU A 75 10.48 -2.28 -7.94
C LEU A 75 9.21 -2.94 -8.46
N GLY A 76 8.16 -3.00 -7.63
CA GLY A 76 6.88 -3.57 -8.01
C GLY A 76 6.17 -2.78 -9.11
N ALA A 77 6.16 -1.45 -9.02
CA ALA A 77 5.53 -0.56 -10.01
C ALA A 77 6.15 -0.72 -11.41
N TYR A 78 7.49 -0.73 -11.47
CA TYR A 78 8.19 -0.91 -12.74
C TYR A 78 8.06 -2.34 -13.28
N THR A 79 8.20 -3.35 -12.44
CA THR A 79 7.98 -4.74 -12.87
C THR A 79 6.58 -4.92 -13.47
N TYR A 80 5.57 -4.36 -12.79
CA TYR A 80 4.21 -4.37 -13.31
C TYR A 80 4.10 -3.66 -14.67
N ALA A 81 4.56 -2.40 -14.76
CA ALA A 81 4.46 -1.58 -15.97
C ALA A 81 5.19 -2.21 -17.16
N ILE A 82 6.41 -2.71 -16.95
CA ILE A 82 7.23 -3.35 -18.00
C ILE A 82 6.59 -4.62 -18.52
N LEU A 83 6.05 -5.47 -17.63
CA LEU A 83 5.49 -6.76 -18.01
C LEU A 83 4.08 -6.66 -18.61
N THR A 84 3.34 -5.59 -18.35
CA THR A 84 1.96 -5.44 -18.83
C THR A 84 1.79 -4.45 -19.96
N SER A 85 2.80 -3.63 -20.27
CA SER A 85 2.75 -2.69 -21.41
C SER A 85 2.52 -3.42 -22.73
N PRO A 86 1.51 -3.03 -23.57
CA PRO A 86 1.27 -3.62 -24.87
C PRO A 86 2.48 -3.51 -25.81
N THR A 87 2.69 -4.53 -26.62
CA THR A 87 3.84 -4.54 -27.55
C THR A 87 3.75 -3.45 -28.59
N ALA A 88 2.54 -3.13 -29.07
CA ALA A 88 2.28 -2.07 -30.04
C ALA A 88 2.66 -0.65 -29.55
N ASP A 89 2.50 -0.37 -28.27
CA ASP A 89 2.73 0.96 -27.71
C ASP A 89 4.18 1.19 -27.25
N ARG A 90 5.00 0.13 -27.22
CA ARG A 90 6.36 0.20 -26.65
C ARG A 90 7.29 1.14 -27.42
N GLU A 91 7.21 1.15 -28.74
CA GLU A 91 8.03 2.08 -29.56
C GLU A 91 7.73 3.54 -29.21
N ALA A 92 6.46 3.85 -29.00
CA ALA A 92 6.04 5.21 -28.61
C ALA A 92 6.44 5.56 -27.17
N VAL A 93 6.42 4.61 -26.25
CA VAL A 93 6.82 4.82 -24.84
C VAL A 93 8.34 4.97 -24.70
N TYR A 94 9.11 4.14 -25.42
CA TYR A 94 10.57 4.10 -25.36
C TYR A 94 11.25 4.82 -26.53
N TYR A 95 10.61 5.86 -27.09
CA TYR A 95 11.09 6.59 -28.27
C TYR A 95 12.52 7.16 -28.12
N LEU A 96 12.93 7.51 -26.90
CA LEU A 96 14.28 8.04 -26.63
C LEU A 96 15.39 6.95 -26.67
N TYR A 97 15.01 5.68 -26.54
CA TYR A 97 15.94 4.55 -26.45
C TYR A 97 15.84 3.59 -27.64
N ASN A 98 15.23 4.04 -28.76
CA ASN A 98 15.00 3.22 -29.97
C ASN A 98 14.25 1.91 -29.71
N GLY A 99 13.32 1.93 -28.77
CA GLY A 99 12.48 0.79 -28.42
C GLY A 99 12.82 0.16 -27.06
N SER A 100 12.03 -0.85 -26.69
CA SER A 100 12.17 -1.59 -25.42
C SER A 100 13.01 -2.85 -25.58
N ALA A 101 13.85 -3.14 -24.58
CA ALA A 101 14.58 -4.41 -24.51
C ALA A 101 13.63 -5.61 -24.26
N VAL A 102 12.49 -5.39 -23.62
CA VAL A 102 11.47 -6.41 -23.36
C VAL A 102 10.48 -6.40 -24.52
N LYS A 103 10.29 -7.52 -25.19
CA LYS A 103 9.47 -7.64 -26.43
C LYS A 103 8.18 -8.42 -26.26
N PHE A 104 7.75 -8.72 -25.03
CA PHE A 104 6.52 -9.48 -24.75
C PHE A 104 5.66 -8.75 -23.72
N SER A 105 4.36 -8.97 -23.77
CA SER A 105 3.38 -8.47 -22.79
C SER A 105 2.64 -9.65 -22.18
N LEU A 106 2.55 -9.73 -20.85
CA LEU A 106 1.85 -10.83 -20.18
C LEU A 106 0.36 -10.91 -20.57
N PRO A 107 -0.42 -9.81 -20.62
CA PRO A 107 -1.80 -9.87 -21.10
C PRO A 107 -1.93 -10.44 -22.52
N GLU A 108 -1.00 -10.12 -23.43
CA GLU A 108 -1.00 -10.62 -24.80
C GLU A 108 -0.62 -12.10 -24.88
N LEU A 109 0.32 -12.57 -24.05
CA LEU A 109 0.69 -13.98 -23.96
C LEU A 109 -0.48 -14.88 -23.53
N PHE A 110 -1.41 -14.35 -22.74
CA PHE A 110 -2.63 -15.06 -22.31
C PHE A 110 -3.83 -14.81 -23.24
N GLY A 111 -3.58 -14.38 -24.49
CA GLY A 111 -4.61 -14.26 -25.52
C GLY A 111 -5.26 -12.88 -25.65
N GLY A 112 -4.80 -11.84 -24.96
CA GLY A 112 -5.18 -10.42 -25.18
C GLY A 112 -6.61 -10.02 -24.81
N GLY A 113 -7.48 -10.97 -24.47
CA GLY A 113 -8.87 -10.72 -24.08
C GLY A 113 -9.02 -10.36 -22.59
N ALA A 114 -10.28 -10.28 -22.11
CA ALA A 114 -10.57 -9.98 -20.71
C ALA A 114 -9.90 -10.97 -19.72
N VAL A 115 -9.86 -12.26 -20.08
CA VAL A 115 -9.19 -13.30 -19.28
C VAL A 115 -7.68 -13.08 -19.28
N GLY A 116 -7.09 -12.81 -20.45
CA GLY A 116 -5.67 -12.52 -20.59
C GLY A 116 -5.24 -11.29 -19.80
N LEU A 117 -6.09 -10.25 -19.79
CA LEU A 117 -5.86 -9.04 -18.98
C LEU A 117 -5.84 -9.36 -17.49
N VAL A 118 -6.84 -10.09 -16.99
CA VAL A 118 -6.92 -10.44 -15.55
C VAL A 118 -5.73 -11.30 -15.14
N LEU A 119 -5.44 -12.38 -15.88
CA LEU A 119 -4.32 -13.30 -15.57
C LEU A 119 -2.97 -12.58 -15.71
N GLY A 120 -2.78 -11.78 -16.75
CA GLY A 120 -1.57 -11.02 -16.99
C GLY A 120 -1.28 -10.00 -15.88
N VAL A 121 -2.31 -9.28 -15.45
CA VAL A 121 -2.20 -8.29 -14.35
C VAL A 121 -1.90 -8.99 -13.02
N LEU A 122 -2.61 -10.08 -12.68
CA LEU A 122 -2.37 -10.81 -11.43
C LEU A 122 -0.96 -11.39 -11.38
N LEU A 123 -0.50 -11.99 -12.48
CA LEU A 123 0.85 -12.53 -12.58
C LEU A 123 1.90 -11.43 -12.50
N ALA A 124 1.69 -10.28 -13.16
CA ALA A 124 2.61 -9.14 -13.11
C ALA A 124 2.73 -8.55 -11.70
N LEU A 125 1.61 -8.42 -10.98
CA LEU A 125 1.61 -7.95 -9.58
C LEU A 125 2.34 -8.95 -8.67
N PHE A 126 2.09 -10.25 -8.84
CA PHE A 126 2.79 -11.29 -8.09
C PHE A 126 4.30 -11.28 -8.36
N LEU A 127 4.71 -11.19 -9.64
CA LEU A 127 6.12 -11.09 -10.02
C LEU A 127 6.77 -9.81 -9.49
N GLY A 128 6.04 -8.68 -9.50
CA GLY A 128 6.50 -7.42 -8.89
C GLY A 128 6.76 -7.56 -7.39
N GLY A 129 5.90 -8.27 -6.69
CA GLY A 129 6.12 -8.65 -5.28
C GLY A 129 7.34 -9.56 -5.11
N CYS A 130 7.51 -10.58 -5.97
CA CYS A 130 8.66 -11.49 -5.93
C CYS A 130 9.99 -10.77 -6.18
N VAL A 131 10.04 -9.84 -7.13
CA VAL A 131 11.24 -9.02 -7.41
C VAL A 131 11.58 -8.16 -6.20
N ALA A 132 10.58 -7.50 -5.60
CA ALA A 132 10.79 -6.71 -4.39
C ALA A 132 11.28 -7.58 -3.22
N ALA A 133 10.71 -8.77 -3.04
CA ALA A 133 11.14 -9.73 -2.00
C ALA A 133 12.55 -10.27 -2.25
N ALA A 134 12.92 -10.56 -3.50
CA ALA A 134 14.26 -11.03 -3.86
C ALA A 134 15.33 -9.96 -3.58
N VAL A 135 15.06 -8.71 -3.96
CA VAL A 135 15.95 -7.58 -3.66
C VAL A 135 16.03 -7.35 -2.14
N ALA A 136 14.89 -7.44 -1.44
CA ALA A 136 14.87 -7.36 0.02
C ALA A 136 15.67 -8.49 0.68
N TRP A 137 15.63 -9.70 0.15
CA TRP A 137 16.44 -10.81 0.64
C TRP A 137 17.94 -10.53 0.51
N LEU A 138 18.39 -10.02 -0.66
CA LEU A 138 19.78 -9.63 -0.90
C LEU A 138 20.24 -8.52 0.05
N ILE A 139 19.46 -7.45 0.14
CA ILE A 139 19.76 -6.29 1.02
C ILE A 139 19.68 -6.70 2.50
N GLY A 140 18.75 -7.56 2.85
CA GLY A 140 18.53 -8.05 4.20
C GLY A 140 19.72 -8.84 4.78
N LEU A 141 20.56 -9.47 3.95
CA LEU A 141 21.73 -10.21 4.42
C LEU A 141 22.71 -9.35 5.23
N PRO A 142 23.18 -8.21 4.74
CA PRO A 142 24.04 -7.31 5.50
C PRO A 142 23.24 -6.40 6.46
N VAL A 143 22.08 -5.90 6.07
CA VAL A 143 21.40 -4.79 6.75
C VAL A 143 20.70 -5.26 8.03
N LEU A 144 20.15 -6.47 8.07
CA LEU A 144 19.48 -7.00 9.28
C LEU A 144 20.44 -7.38 10.41
N ARG A 145 21.76 -7.27 10.20
CA ARG A 145 22.76 -7.40 11.26
C ARG A 145 23.01 -6.09 12.01
N LEU A 146 22.53 -4.98 11.47
CA LEU A 146 22.66 -3.65 12.07
C LEU A 146 21.66 -3.48 13.23
N LYS A 147 21.99 -2.59 14.17
CA LYS A 147 21.03 -2.15 15.20
C LYS A 147 19.88 -1.37 14.56
N SER A 148 18.75 -1.30 15.24
CA SER A 148 17.47 -0.74 14.72
C SER A 148 17.62 0.61 14.00
N ASP A 149 18.35 1.56 14.60
CA ASP A 149 18.50 2.91 14.04
C ASP A 149 19.33 2.91 12.74
N TYR A 150 20.41 2.12 12.72
CA TYR A 150 21.24 1.96 11.52
C TYR A 150 20.50 1.18 10.42
N LEU A 151 19.61 0.29 10.79
CA LEU A 151 18.73 -0.43 9.86
C LEU A 151 17.84 0.57 9.08
N ALA A 152 17.25 1.54 9.76
CA ALA A 152 16.43 2.57 9.14
C ALA A 152 17.21 3.40 8.11
N ILE A 153 18.40 3.88 8.50
CA ILE A 153 19.27 4.68 7.64
C ILE A 153 19.73 3.87 6.42
N ALA A 154 20.16 2.62 6.63
CA ALA A 154 20.60 1.75 5.55
C ALA A 154 19.48 1.44 4.57
N THR A 155 18.27 1.10 5.04
CA THR A 155 17.13 0.80 4.15
C THR A 155 16.68 2.02 3.36
N LEU A 156 16.75 3.22 3.96
CA LEU A 156 16.49 4.49 3.26
C LEU A 156 17.54 4.73 2.16
N GLY A 157 18.83 4.53 2.48
CA GLY A 157 19.90 4.65 1.48
C GLY A 157 19.74 3.68 0.33
N PHE A 158 19.36 2.43 0.60
CA PHE A 158 19.07 1.44 -0.45
C PHE A 158 17.86 1.83 -1.31
N ALA A 159 16.81 2.41 -0.72
CA ALA A 159 15.67 2.89 -1.51
C ALA A 159 16.08 3.98 -2.50
N GLU A 160 16.97 4.91 -2.08
CA GLU A 160 17.50 5.96 -2.97
C GLU A 160 18.46 5.38 -4.03
N ILE A 161 19.27 4.36 -3.69
CA ILE A 161 20.11 3.66 -4.68
C ILE A 161 19.22 2.98 -5.73
N ILE A 162 18.19 2.25 -5.32
CA ILE A 162 17.23 1.62 -6.25
C ILE A 162 16.62 2.69 -7.16
N ARG A 163 16.17 3.81 -6.59
CA ARG A 163 15.60 4.93 -7.35
C ARG A 163 16.58 5.51 -8.36
N ALA A 164 17.85 5.69 -7.98
CA ALA A 164 18.90 6.19 -8.88
C ALA A 164 19.19 5.20 -10.01
N ILE A 165 19.28 3.90 -9.72
CA ILE A 165 19.48 2.84 -10.73
C ILE A 165 18.35 2.85 -11.78
N PHE A 166 17.10 3.03 -11.37
CA PHE A 166 15.96 3.07 -12.30
C PHE A 166 15.90 4.35 -13.15
N GLN A 167 16.61 5.41 -12.75
CA GLN A 167 16.76 6.65 -13.53
C GLN A 167 18.01 6.66 -14.40
N TRP A 168 18.87 5.65 -14.29
CA TRP A 168 20.15 5.59 -15.01
C TRP A 168 19.93 5.31 -16.50
N ASP A 169 20.50 6.17 -17.36
CA ASP A 169 20.30 6.14 -18.82
C ASP A 169 20.65 4.80 -19.49
N PRO A 170 21.75 4.09 -19.12
CA PRO A 170 22.05 2.76 -19.69
C PRO A 170 20.96 1.72 -19.44
N LEU A 171 20.15 1.87 -18.39
CA LEU A 171 18.98 1.02 -18.13
C LEU A 171 17.72 1.49 -18.88
N GLY A 172 17.81 2.60 -19.59
CA GLY A 172 16.72 3.23 -20.33
C GLY A 172 15.90 2.32 -21.23
N PRO A 173 16.49 1.41 -22.00
CA PRO A 173 15.74 0.42 -22.80
C PRO A 173 14.80 -0.48 -21.99
N VAL A 174 14.98 -0.58 -20.67
CA VAL A 174 14.13 -1.36 -19.76
C VAL A 174 13.23 -0.44 -18.91
N THR A 175 13.78 0.61 -18.32
CA THR A 175 13.09 1.46 -17.33
C THR A 175 12.54 2.76 -17.91
N ASN A 176 12.85 3.09 -19.15
CA ASN A 176 12.61 4.42 -19.75
C ASN A 176 13.36 5.56 -19.02
N GLY A 177 14.40 5.23 -18.23
CA GLY A 177 15.24 6.19 -17.53
C GLY A 177 14.47 7.13 -16.60
N ALA A 178 14.66 8.45 -16.76
CA ALA A 178 13.97 9.47 -15.95
C ALA A 178 12.50 9.70 -16.36
N ASN A 179 12.05 9.13 -17.49
CA ASN A 179 10.71 9.34 -18.03
C ASN A 179 9.69 8.40 -17.37
N ALA A 180 8.41 8.71 -17.52
CA ALA A 180 7.34 7.88 -17.04
C ALA A 180 7.02 6.75 -18.04
N LEU A 181 6.89 5.53 -17.52
CA LEU A 181 6.23 4.45 -18.25
C LEU A 181 4.73 4.69 -18.23
N LYS A 182 4.08 4.61 -19.38
CA LYS A 182 2.64 4.81 -19.59
C LYS A 182 2.10 3.68 -20.45
N ASN A 183 0.81 3.73 -20.78
CA ASN A 183 0.15 2.79 -21.70
C ASN A 183 0.23 1.33 -21.25
N PHE A 184 0.04 1.09 -19.96
CA PHE A 184 -0.18 -0.25 -19.41
C PHE A 184 -1.59 -0.35 -18.81
N PRO A 185 -2.13 -1.55 -18.57
CA PRO A 185 -3.46 -1.73 -17.99
C PRO A 185 -3.60 -1.03 -16.64
N THR A 186 -4.67 -0.26 -16.50
CA THR A 186 -5.00 0.51 -15.30
C THR A 186 -6.30 -0.02 -14.68
N PHE A 187 -6.75 0.53 -13.56
CA PHE A 187 -8.04 0.12 -12.97
C PHE A 187 -9.21 0.31 -13.91
N SER A 188 -9.17 1.31 -14.79
CA SER A 188 -10.21 1.55 -15.80
C SER A 188 -10.27 0.48 -16.90
N SER A 189 -9.20 -0.25 -17.14
CA SER A 189 -9.15 -1.34 -18.12
C SER A 189 -10.03 -2.55 -17.73
N PHE A 190 -10.44 -2.62 -16.46
CA PHE A 190 -11.34 -3.67 -15.95
C PHE A 190 -12.82 -3.32 -16.08
N ASN A 191 -13.18 -2.14 -16.61
CA ASN A 191 -14.56 -1.79 -16.85
C ASN A 191 -15.13 -2.65 -17.98
N ILE A 192 -16.34 -3.18 -17.79
CA ILE A 192 -17.04 -3.96 -18.80
C ILE A 192 -17.70 -2.99 -19.78
N GLN A 193 -17.30 -3.08 -21.04
CA GLN A 193 -17.81 -2.26 -22.15
C GLN A 193 -18.67 -3.12 -23.08
N ASN A 194 -19.70 -2.53 -23.66
CA ASN A 194 -20.48 -3.16 -24.73
C ASN A 194 -19.73 -3.08 -26.07
N ALA A 195 -20.24 -3.78 -27.09
CA ALA A 195 -19.72 -3.71 -28.45
C ALA A 195 -19.64 -2.27 -29.02
N ASP A 196 -20.52 -1.39 -28.56
CA ASP A 196 -20.57 0.04 -28.92
C ASP A 196 -19.60 0.93 -28.13
N GLY A 197 -18.71 0.36 -27.31
CA GLY A 197 -17.76 1.11 -26.48
C GLY A 197 -18.35 1.80 -25.24
N LYS A 198 -19.66 1.63 -24.96
CA LYS A 198 -20.28 2.17 -23.75
C LYS A 198 -19.98 1.28 -22.55
N VAL A 199 -19.57 1.91 -21.45
CA VAL A 199 -19.31 1.20 -20.18
C VAL A 199 -20.65 0.78 -19.56
N ILE A 200 -20.88 -0.54 -19.47
CA ILE A 200 -22.05 -1.14 -18.81
C ILE A 200 -21.85 -1.22 -17.32
N LEU A 201 -20.69 -1.71 -16.88
CA LEU A 201 -20.37 -1.90 -15.48
C LEU A 201 -18.97 -1.35 -15.18
N ARG A 202 -18.90 -0.46 -14.20
CA ARG A 202 -17.65 0.12 -13.72
C ARG A 202 -17.12 -0.70 -12.55
N LEU A 203 -15.91 -1.22 -12.73
CA LEU A 203 -15.22 -2.01 -11.73
C LEU A 203 -13.90 -1.36 -11.30
N SER A 204 -13.66 -0.11 -11.72
CA SER A 204 -12.37 0.54 -11.52
C SER A 204 -12.03 0.81 -10.06
N THR A 205 -13.04 0.95 -9.18
CA THR A 205 -12.85 1.09 -7.73
C THR A 205 -12.91 -0.25 -7.01
N PHE A 206 -13.68 -1.22 -7.56
CA PHE A 206 -13.76 -2.56 -6.99
C PHE A 206 -12.42 -3.30 -7.02
N VAL A 207 -11.68 -3.21 -8.13
CA VAL A 207 -10.41 -3.94 -8.33
C VAL A 207 -9.37 -3.62 -7.26
N PRO A 208 -9.03 -2.35 -6.95
CA PRO A 208 -8.06 -2.06 -5.90
C PRO A 208 -8.53 -2.51 -4.51
N PHE A 209 -9.83 -2.44 -4.19
CA PHE A 209 -10.38 -2.94 -2.93
C PHE A 209 -10.26 -4.46 -2.82
N LEU A 210 -10.56 -5.18 -3.90
CA LEU A 210 -10.44 -6.63 -3.93
C LEU A 210 -8.99 -7.08 -3.76
N LEU A 211 -8.06 -6.53 -4.55
CA LEU A 211 -6.66 -6.93 -4.55
C LEU A 211 -5.97 -6.53 -3.23
N ALA A 212 -6.15 -5.28 -2.79
CA ALA A 212 -5.61 -4.84 -1.51
C ALA A 212 -6.24 -5.60 -0.34
N GLY A 213 -7.54 -5.86 -0.37
CA GLY A 213 -8.26 -6.62 0.65
C GLY A 213 -7.76 -8.05 0.78
N VAL A 214 -7.53 -8.75 -0.34
CA VAL A 214 -6.94 -10.10 -0.35
C VAL A 214 -5.53 -10.09 0.25
N CYS A 215 -4.68 -9.14 -0.16
CA CYS A 215 -3.33 -9.02 0.38
C CYS A 215 -3.33 -8.73 1.89
N VAL A 216 -4.17 -7.80 2.35
CA VAL A 216 -4.33 -7.51 3.78
C VAL A 216 -4.85 -8.74 4.54
N ALA A 217 -5.79 -9.49 3.98
CA ALA A 217 -6.27 -10.73 4.58
C ALA A 217 -5.15 -11.76 4.75
N VAL A 218 -4.26 -11.91 3.77
CA VAL A 218 -3.08 -12.79 3.85
C VAL A 218 -2.14 -12.31 4.98
N ILE A 219 -1.89 -11.01 5.10
CA ILE A 219 -1.07 -10.45 6.20
C ILE A 219 -1.73 -10.73 7.56
N VAL A 220 -3.04 -10.57 7.68
CA VAL A 220 -3.81 -10.89 8.90
C VAL A 220 -3.66 -12.36 9.28
N LEU A 221 -3.76 -13.27 8.31
CA LEU A 221 -3.56 -14.71 8.53
C LEU A 221 -2.14 -15.00 8.99
N LEU A 222 -1.14 -14.37 8.38
CA LEU A 222 0.27 -14.50 8.76
C LEU A 222 0.51 -14.04 10.20
N ILE A 223 0.01 -12.87 10.59
CA ILE A 223 0.19 -12.31 11.95
C ILE A 223 -0.50 -13.18 13.02
N ASN A 224 -1.57 -13.88 12.66
CA ASN A 224 -2.26 -14.82 13.55
C ASN A 224 -1.64 -16.23 13.57
N SER A 225 -0.67 -16.52 12.71
CA SER A 225 0.04 -17.80 12.62
C SER A 225 1.13 -17.95 13.69
N THR A 226 1.85 -19.08 13.66
CA THR A 226 3.05 -19.31 14.49
C THR A 226 4.16 -18.30 14.18
N TYR A 227 4.34 -17.93 12.90
CA TYR A 227 5.31 -16.92 12.50
C TYR A 227 4.99 -15.54 13.09
N GLY A 228 3.72 -15.13 13.08
CA GLY A 228 3.31 -13.85 13.68
C GLY A 228 3.51 -13.80 15.18
N ARG A 229 3.36 -14.95 15.89
CA ARG A 229 3.72 -15.02 17.31
C ARG A 229 5.22 -14.85 17.53
N ALA A 230 6.04 -15.48 16.70
CA ALA A 230 7.49 -15.31 16.75
C ALA A 230 7.91 -13.85 16.47
N PHE A 231 7.27 -13.17 15.50
CA PHE A 231 7.52 -11.75 15.22
C PHE A 231 7.23 -10.87 16.44
N LYS A 232 6.09 -11.07 17.09
CA LYS A 232 5.74 -10.33 18.32
C LYS A 232 6.71 -10.61 19.46
N ALA A 233 7.14 -11.87 19.64
CA ALA A 233 8.13 -12.22 20.66
C ALA A 233 9.47 -11.51 20.41
N ILE A 234 9.93 -11.45 19.15
CA ILE A 234 11.15 -10.72 18.77
C ILE A 234 11.02 -9.22 19.05
N ARG A 235 9.84 -8.63 18.75
CA ARG A 235 9.56 -7.23 19.03
C ARG A 235 9.61 -6.91 20.52
N ASP A 236 9.04 -7.79 21.34
CA ASP A 236 8.90 -7.55 22.79
C ASP A 236 10.25 -7.70 23.51
N ASP A 237 11.03 -8.74 23.21
CA ASP A 237 12.41 -8.94 23.70
C ASP A 237 13.17 -9.94 22.82
N GLU A 238 14.18 -9.46 22.09
CA GLU A 238 15.02 -10.28 21.20
C GLU A 238 15.82 -11.35 21.97
N VAL A 239 16.35 -11.00 23.13
CA VAL A 239 17.20 -11.91 23.93
C VAL A 239 16.35 -13.05 24.50
N ALA A 240 15.20 -12.72 25.05
CA ALA A 240 14.26 -13.73 25.56
C ALA A 240 13.72 -14.63 24.42
N ALA A 241 13.42 -14.07 23.24
CA ALA A 241 12.98 -14.85 22.09
C ALA A 241 14.05 -15.83 21.62
N GLU A 242 15.32 -15.43 21.59
CA GLU A 242 16.44 -16.31 21.23
C GLU A 242 16.64 -17.41 22.28
N ALA A 243 16.56 -17.09 23.56
CA ALA A 243 16.64 -18.07 24.66
C ALA A 243 15.51 -19.12 24.58
N MET A 244 14.34 -18.77 24.02
CA MET A 244 13.23 -19.69 23.76
C MET A 244 13.38 -20.47 22.44
N GLY A 245 14.53 -20.39 21.77
CA GLY A 245 14.85 -21.15 20.57
C GLY A 245 14.35 -20.51 19.24
N ILE A 246 13.93 -19.25 19.26
CA ILE A 246 13.54 -18.54 18.03
C ILE A 246 14.79 -18.08 17.30
N ASN A 247 14.97 -18.52 16.05
CA ASN A 247 16.08 -18.05 15.20
C ASN A 247 15.79 -16.63 14.71
N LEU A 248 16.41 -15.62 15.36
CA LEU A 248 16.20 -14.20 15.07
C LEU A 248 16.49 -13.84 13.62
N ALA A 249 17.66 -14.25 13.11
CA ALA A 249 18.10 -13.89 11.75
C ALA A 249 17.12 -14.41 10.68
N ARG A 250 16.62 -15.64 10.83
CA ARG A 250 15.65 -16.23 9.91
C ARG A 250 14.31 -15.50 9.95
N HIS A 251 13.77 -15.23 11.14
CA HIS A 251 12.45 -14.61 11.30
C HIS A 251 12.49 -13.13 10.91
N LYS A 252 13.53 -12.36 11.27
CA LYS A 252 13.72 -10.98 10.84
C LYS A 252 13.77 -10.87 9.31
N ARG A 253 14.57 -11.74 8.65
CA ARG A 253 14.67 -11.76 7.18
C ARG A 253 13.36 -12.14 6.52
N LEU A 254 12.64 -13.11 7.07
CA LEU A 254 11.33 -13.52 6.54
C LEU A 254 10.31 -12.36 6.64
N ALA A 255 10.24 -11.67 7.77
CA ALA A 255 9.38 -10.50 7.95
C ALA A 255 9.73 -9.39 6.96
N PHE A 256 11.02 -9.12 6.76
CA PHE A 256 11.50 -8.12 5.82
C PHE A 256 11.13 -8.46 4.37
N CYS A 257 11.35 -9.70 3.93
CA CYS A 257 10.99 -10.16 2.57
C CYS A 257 9.48 -10.12 2.35
N ILE A 258 8.65 -10.55 3.31
CA ILE A 258 7.19 -10.54 3.17
C ILE A 258 6.66 -9.10 3.14
N SER A 259 7.14 -8.23 4.02
CA SER A 259 6.78 -6.80 3.98
C SER A 259 7.11 -6.18 2.62
N SER A 260 8.32 -6.43 2.11
CA SER A 260 8.76 -5.93 0.81
C SER A 260 7.98 -6.52 -0.37
N PHE A 261 7.55 -7.79 -0.27
CA PHE A 261 6.66 -8.41 -1.26
C PHE A 261 5.35 -7.64 -1.39
N PHE A 262 4.68 -7.39 -0.26
CA PHE A 262 3.42 -6.64 -0.27
C PHE A 262 3.61 -5.16 -0.62
N ALA A 263 4.76 -4.57 -0.29
CA ALA A 263 5.14 -3.25 -0.78
C ALA A 263 5.26 -3.22 -2.30
N GLY A 264 5.89 -4.24 -2.91
CA GLY A 264 5.98 -4.40 -4.36
C GLY A 264 4.61 -4.52 -5.02
N VAL A 265 3.72 -5.38 -4.48
CA VAL A 265 2.34 -5.48 -4.95
C VAL A 265 1.63 -4.13 -4.84
N GLY A 266 1.77 -3.45 -3.69
CA GLY A 266 1.23 -2.10 -3.48
C GLY A 266 1.77 -1.07 -4.47
N GLY A 267 3.04 -1.18 -4.86
CA GLY A 267 3.67 -0.35 -5.89
C GLY A 267 3.05 -0.56 -7.27
N GLY A 268 2.79 -1.82 -7.68
CA GLY A 268 2.06 -2.14 -8.90
C GLY A 268 0.64 -1.56 -8.90
N LEU A 269 -0.09 -1.70 -7.79
CA LEU A 269 -1.41 -1.09 -7.63
C LEU A 269 -1.36 0.44 -7.66
N PHE A 270 -0.28 1.03 -7.12
CA PHE A 270 -0.07 2.48 -7.18
C PHE A 270 0.19 2.96 -8.61
N ALA A 271 0.96 2.21 -9.40
CA ALA A 271 1.16 2.50 -10.83
C ALA A 271 -0.16 2.45 -11.60
N MET A 272 -1.02 1.44 -11.35
CA MET A 272 -2.37 1.36 -11.92
C MET A 272 -3.23 2.56 -11.55
N PHE A 273 -3.14 3.04 -10.31
CA PHE A 273 -3.86 4.23 -9.83
C PHE A 273 -3.35 5.51 -10.49
N ALA A 274 -2.01 5.68 -10.55
CA ALA A 274 -1.37 6.88 -11.10
C ALA A 274 -1.39 6.93 -12.63
N ASN A 275 -1.76 5.84 -13.31
CA ASN A 275 -1.69 5.65 -14.77
C ASN A 275 -0.28 5.86 -15.34
N GLN A 276 0.72 5.75 -14.49
CA GLN A 276 2.14 5.90 -14.84
C GLN A 276 3.05 5.26 -13.80
N ALA A 277 4.21 4.78 -14.22
CA ALA A 277 5.30 4.40 -13.34
C ALA A 277 6.50 5.30 -13.62
N GLN A 278 6.91 6.09 -12.62
CA GLN A 278 8.03 7.02 -12.72
C GLN A 278 8.83 7.01 -11.41
N ALA A 279 10.14 6.84 -11.50
CA ALA A 279 11.00 6.73 -10.33
C ALA A 279 10.99 7.99 -9.44
N LYS A 280 10.77 9.18 -10.04
CA LYS A 280 10.68 10.45 -9.31
C LYS A 280 9.54 10.53 -8.30
N VAL A 281 8.51 9.70 -8.42
CA VAL A 281 7.36 9.68 -7.50
C VAL A 281 7.69 8.91 -6.22
N PHE A 282 8.54 7.87 -6.32
CA PHE A 282 8.91 7.00 -5.20
C PHE A 282 10.07 7.59 -4.40
N THR A 283 9.80 8.67 -3.70
CA THR A 283 10.80 9.42 -2.92
C THR A 283 10.79 9.00 -1.44
N THR A 284 11.82 9.43 -0.74
CA THR A 284 11.89 9.36 0.72
C THR A 284 10.66 9.99 1.38
N ALA A 285 10.13 11.10 0.84
CA ALA A 285 8.91 11.73 1.34
C ALA A 285 7.72 10.77 1.33
N MET A 286 7.54 9.98 0.27
CA MET A 286 6.50 8.95 0.20
C MET A 286 6.64 7.90 1.30
N THR A 287 7.86 7.49 1.63
CA THR A 287 8.11 6.57 2.77
C THR A 287 7.67 7.18 4.09
N TYR A 288 7.97 8.47 4.30
CA TYR A 288 7.52 9.16 5.52
C TYR A 288 6.01 9.33 5.57
N GLU A 289 5.34 9.57 4.45
CA GLU A 289 3.87 9.58 4.39
C GLU A 289 3.27 8.23 4.82
N ILE A 290 3.84 7.13 4.34
CA ILE A 290 3.38 5.77 4.70
C ILE A 290 3.65 5.49 6.18
N LEU A 291 4.85 5.84 6.68
CA LEU A 291 5.19 5.72 8.10
C LEU A 291 4.21 6.51 8.97
N LEU A 292 3.88 7.72 8.55
CA LEU A 292 2.91 8.55 9.25
C LEU A 292 1.54 7.89 9.36
N ILE A 293 1.05 7.30 8.28
CA ILE A 293 -0.21 6.56 8.28
C ILE A 293 -0.15 5.43 9.33
N VAL A 294 0.97 4.70 9.39
CA VAL A 294 1.17 3.63 10.38
C VAL A 294 1.16 4.18 11.81
N VAL A 295 1.85 5.31 12.05
CA VAL A 295 1.93 5.94 13.38
C VAL A 295 0.56 6.47 13.82
N ILE A 296 -0.16 7.17 12.93
CA ILE A 296 -1.52 7.67 13.20
C ILE A 296 -2.48 6.52 13.45
N GLY A 297 -2.38 5.45 12.66
CA GLY A 297 -3.23 4.25 12.80
C GLY A 297 -3.00 3.51 14.12
N GLY A 298 -1.75 3.47 14.55
CA GLY A 298 -1.24 2.73 15.70
C GLY A 298 -0.26 1.64 15.26
N ILE A 299 0.95 1.73 15.79
CA ILE A 299 2.02 0.77 15.52
C ILE A 299 1.60 -0.59 16.12
N GLY A 300 1.49 -1.63 15.26
CA GLY A 300 1.02 -2.95 15.66
C GLY A 300 -0.49 -3.17 15.53
N SER A 301 -1.26 -2.24 14.93
CA SER A 301 -2.68 -2.40 14.61
C SER A 301 -2.92 -2.37 13.11
N ILE A 302 -3.48 -3.45 12.54
CA ILE A 302 -3.83 -3.54 11.12
C ILE A 302 -5.05 -2.68 10.82
N SER A 303 -6.10 -2.82 11.64
CA SER A 303 -7.33 -2.05 11.48
C SER A 303 -7.08 -0.55 11.63
N GLY A 304 -6.18 -0.16 12.54
CA GLY A 304 -5.74 1.22 12.70
C GLY A 304 -5.05 1.76 11.45
N SER A 305 -4.11 1.01 10.88
CA SER A 305 -3.41 1.39 9.64
C SER A 305 -4.35 1.54 8.46
N CYS A 306 -5.34 0.65 8.29
CA CYS A 306 -6.34 0.77 7.24
C CYS A 306 -7.18 2.05 7.40
N ILE A 307 -7.72 2.31 8.59
CA ILE A 307 -8.54 3.50 8.85
C ILE A 307 -7.71 4.77 8.64
N ALA A 308 -6.49 4.81 9.16
CA ALA A 308 -5.59 5.94 9.00
C ALA A 308 -5.23 6.22 7.54
N ALA A 309 -5.07 5.18 6.71
CA ALA A 309 -4.81 5.34 5.27
C ALA A 309 -5.95 6.09 4.56
N PHE A 310 -7.19 5.69 4.81
CA PHE A 310 -8.34 6.40 4.23
C PHE A 310 -8.49 7.82 4.78
N LEU A 311 -8.30 8.03 6.09
CA LEU A 311 -8.34 9.36 6.70
C LEU A 311 -7.22 10.27 6.14
N TYR A 312 -6.00 9.74 6.03
CA TYR A 312 -4.87 10.47 5.46
C TYR A 312 -5.15 10.90 4.02
N VAL A 313 -5.58 9.96 3.16
CA VAL A 313 -5.88 10.25 1.76
C VAL A 313 -7.05 11.21 1.62
N ALA A 314 -8.11 11.06 2.43
CA ALA A 314 -9.24 11.99 2.45
C ALA A 314 -8.81 13.40 2.89
N ALA A 315 -7.98 13.51 3.93
CA ALA A 315 -7.44 14.78 4.38
C ALA A 315 -6.56 15.43 3.30
N SER A 316 -5.62 14.68 2.73
CA SER A 316 -4.67 15.21 1.76
C SER A 316 -5.29 15.56 0.41
N GLU A 317 -6.20 14.73 -0.12
CA GLU A 317 -6.72 14.88 -1.49
C GLU A 317 -8.06 15.61 -1.55
N TRP A 318 -8.88 15.54 -0.50
CA TRP A 318 -10.21 16.12 -0.51
C TRP A 318 -10.32 17.33 0.40
N TRP A 319 -10.12 17.15 1.72
CA TRP A 319 -10.41 18.22 2.68
C TRP A 319 -9.46 19.42 2.58
N LEU A 320 -8.17 19.18 2.36
CA LEU A 320 -7.16 20.25 2.30
C LEU A 320 -6.90 20.76 0.87
N ARG A 321 -7.58 20.21 -0.14
CA ARG A 321 -7.37 20.60 -1.53
C ARG A 321 -7.71 22.06 -1.81
N PHE A 322 -8.68 22.62 -1.09
CA PHE A 322 -9.06 24.03 -1.24
C PHE A 322 -7.91 25.00 -0.87
N LEU A 323 -6.93 24.56 -0.08
CA LEU A 323 -5.77 25.37 0.30
C LEU A 323 -4.78 25.60 -0.84
N ASP A 324 -4.80 24.74 -1.87
CA ASP A 324 -3.96 24.88 -3.05
C ASP A 324 -4.61 25.76 -4.14
N ALA A 325 -5.88 26.15 -3.97
CA ALA A 325 -6.58 27.01 -4.91
C ALA A 325 -6.29 28.47 -4.57
N GLU A 326 -5.81 29.25 -5.54
CA GLU A 326 -5.71 30.69 -5.40
C GLU A 326 -7.10 31.29 -5.21
N THR A 327 -7.37 31.82 -4.02
CA THR A 327 -8.66 32.41 -3.70
C THR A 327 -8.52 33.93 -3.60
N TYR A 328 -9.40 34.64 -4.31
CA TYR A 328 -9.51 36.08 -4.29
C TYR A 328 -10.75 36.49 -3.47
N ILE A 329 -10.59 37.36 -2.50
CA ILE A 329 -11.70 37.98 -1.77
C ILE A 329 -11.80 39.42 -2.32
N GLY A 330 -12.67 39.60 -3.32
CA GLY A 330 -12.74 40.83 -4.09
C GLY A 330 -11.45 41.07 -4.89
N SER A 331 -10.81 42.23 -4.73
CA SER A 331 -9.52 42.55 -5.37
C SER A 331 -8.29 42.10 -4.56
N PHE A 332 -8.47 41.53 -3.37
CA PHE A 332 -7.39 41.11 -2.49
C PHE A 332 -7.06 39.64 -2.66
N LYS A 333 -5.80 39.35 -3.13
CA LYS A 333 -5.27 37.99 -3.22
C LYS A 333 -4.84 37.54 -1.82
N VAL A 334 -5.41 36.41 -1.33
CA VAL A 334 -5.02 35.88 -0.02
C VAL A 334 -3.58 35.33 -0.12
N PRO A 335 -2.60 35.92 0.59
CA PRO A 335 -1.17 35.66 0.34
C PRO A 335 -0.70 34.25 0.70
N PHE A 336 -1.46 33.53 1.54
CA PHE A 336 -1.10 32.17 2.01
C PHE A 336 -1.71 31.05 1.17
N LEU A 337 -2.76 31.30 0.39
CA LEU A 337 -3.39 30.28 -0.46
C LEU A 337 -2.65 30.17 -1.78
N ARG A 338 -1.59 29.34 -1.80
CA ARG A 338 -0.75 29.05 -2.98
C ARG A 338 -0.57 27.54 -3.14
N THR A 339 -0.24 27.13 -4.35
CA THR A 339 0.15 25.74 -4.63
C THR A 339 1.26 25.27 -3.69
N GLY A 340 1.01 24.21 -2.92
CA GLY A 340 1.91 23.69 -1.91
C GLY A 340 1.63 24.12 -0.46
N PHE A 341 0.77 25.12 -0.21
CA PHE A 341 0.41 25.52 1.15
C PHE A 341 -0.31 24.40 1.91
N ARG A 342 -1.07 23.56 1.20
CA ARG A 342 -1.66 22.34 1.72
C ARG A 342 -0.64 21.46 2.45
N MET A 343 0.57 21.30 1.90
CA MET A 343 1.61 20.46 2.53
C MET A 343 2.11 21.06 3.84
N VAL A 344 2.21 22.38 3.94
CA VAL A 344 2.62 23.06 5.17
C VAL A 344 1.58 22.86 6.28
N VAL A 345 0.30 23.13 5.96
CA VAL A 345 -0.81 22.92 6.92
C VAL A 345 -0.88 21.46 7.35
N PHE A 346 -0.73 20.55 6.39
CA PHE A 346 -0.74 19.12 6.65
C PHE A 346 0.41 18.68 7.55
N SER A 347 1.63 19.20 7.33
CA SER A 347 2.79 18.92 8.20
C SER A 347 2.57 19.40 9.63
N VAL A 348 1.92 20.56 9.81
CA VAL A 348 1.57 21.05 11.15
C VAL A 348 0.54 20.15 11.82
N ILE A 349 -0.53 19.76 11.11
CA ILE A 349 -1.54 18.81 11.61
C ILE A 349 -0.87 17.49 12.04
N ILE A 350 0.02 16.96 11.23
CA ILE A 350 0.77 15.76 11.52
C ILE A 350 1.59 15.91 12.80
N MET A 351 2.34 17.00 12.90
CA MET A 351 3.17 17.26 14.09
C MET A 351 2.32 17.28 15.35
N VAL A 352 1.17 17.94 15.31
CA VAL A 352 0.21 17.98 16.43
C VAL A 352 -0.33 16.59 16.75
N VAL A 353 -0.74 15.82 15.74
CA VAL A 353 -1.26 14.46 15.94
C VAL A 353 -0.21 13.55 16.56
N VAL A 354 1.03 13.58 16.08
CA VAL A 354 2.12 12.74 16.61
C VAL A 354 2.49 13.14 18.04
N LEU A 355 2.49 14.43 18.38
CA LEU A 355 2.80 14.90 19.73
C LEU A 355 1.72 14.52 20.74
N PHE A 356 0.44 14.69 20.40
CA PHE A 356 -0.67 14.49 21.33
C PHE A 356 -1.21 13.04 21.31
N PHE A 357 -1.17 12.35 20.16
CA PHE A 357 -1.70 10.98 19.99
C PHE A 357 -0.58 9.95 19.83
N ARG A 358 0.37 9.91 20.76
CA ARG A 358 1.54 8.99 20.72
C ARG A 358 1.20 7.51 20.52
N LYS A 359 0.00 7.07 20.91
CA LYS A 359 -0.47 5.68 20.74
C LYS A 359 -1.24 5.44 19.43
N GLY A 360 -1.42 6.47 18.61
CA GLY A 360 -2.27 6.40 17.43
C GLY A 360 -3.77 6.24 17.77
N ILE A 361 -4.60 6.10 16.72
CA ILE A 361 -6.07 6.00 16.85
C ILE A 361 -6.49 4.72 17.58
N MET A 362 -5.83 3.60 17.27
CA MET A 362 -6.20 2.27 17.81
C MET A 362 -5.22 1.75 18.88
N GLY A 363 -4.03 2.36 19.00
CA GLY A 363 -2.95 1.85 19.85
C GLY A 363 -2.56 0.43 19.44
N ASP A 364 -2.32 -0.43 20.41
CA ASP A 364 -2.01 -1.85 20.20
C ASP A 364 -3.27 -2.74 20.06
N LYS A 365 -4.47 -2.14 19.94
CA LYS A 365 -5.74 -2.87 19.90
C LYS A 365 -6.26 -2.99 18.50
N GLU A 366 -6.88 -4.13 18.21
CA GLU A 366 -7.60 -4.33 16.97
C GLU A 366 -9.09 -4.03 17.14
N LEU A 367 -9.74 -3.64 16.03
CA LEU A 367 -11.17 -3.32 16.02
C LEU A 367 -12.07 -4.41 16.64
N PRO A 368 -11.84 -5.71 16.41
CA PRO A 368 -12.59 -6.78 17.08
C PRO A 368 -12.45 -6.80 18.60
N ASP A 369 -11.31 -6.38 19.14
CA ASP A 369 -11.07 -6.37 20.60
C ASP A 369 -11.81 -5.23 21.28
N LEU A 370 -11.89 -4.07 20.61
CA LEU A 370 -12.68 -2.92 21.08
C LEU A 370 -14.18 -3.25 21.11
N LEU A 371 -14.69 -3.92 20.07
CA LEU A 371 -16.09 -4.34 20.00
C LEU A 371 -16.44 -5.36 21.10
N LYS A 372 -15.57 -6.33 21.37
CA LYS A 372 -15.76 -7.31 22.47
C LYS A 372 -15.77 -6.64 23.85
N LYS A 373 -14.89 -5.64 24.05
CA LYS A 373 -14.83 -4.91 25.33
C LYS A 373 -16.09 -4.08 25.57
N ARG A 374 -16.63 -3.47 24.51
CA ARG A 374 -17.90 -2.71 24.55
C ARG A 374 -19.09 -3.61 24.87
N GLN A 375 -19.16 -4.81 24.26
CA GLN A 375 -20.21 -5.81 24.56
C GLN A 375 -20.12 -6.34 25.99
N LYS A 376 -18.92 -6.59 26.53
CA LYS A 376 -18.74 -7.00 27.93
C LYS A 376 -19.15 -5.89 28.92
N LYS A 377 -18.91 -4.63 28.57
CA LYS A 377 -19.31 -3.48 29.41
C LYS A 377 -20.83 -3.30 29.41
N ALA A 378 -21.46 -3.35 28.23
CA ALA A 378 -22.91 -3.26 28.08
C ALA A 378 -23.64 -4.43 28.80
N LYS A 379 -23.07 -5.66 28.77
CA LYS A 379 -23.61 -6.79 29.54
C LYS A 379 -23.47 -6.62 31.06
N LYS A 380 -22.40 -5.97 31.53
CA LYS A 380 -22.23 -5.68 32.97
C LYS A 380 -23.21 -4.60 33.45
N GLU A 381 -23.41 -3.57 32.63
CA GLU A 381 -24.37 -2.49 32.93
C GLU A 381 -25.83 -2.98 32.88
N ALA A 382 -26.15 -3.98 32.05
CA ALA A 382 -27.48 -4.60 31.97
C ALA A 382 -27.78 -5.62 33.10
N VAL A 383 -26.78 -6.00 33.88
CA VAL A 383 -26.88 -6.98 34.97
C VAL A 383 -26.79 -6.31 36.36
N GLN A 384 -26.52 -5.02 36.44
CA GLN A 384 -26.65 -4.26 37.70
C GLN A 384 -28.10 -3.78 37.82
N PRO A 385 -28.84 -4.22 38.88
CA PRO A 385 -30.21 -3.79 39.13
C PRO A 385 -30.29 -2.31 39.49
#